data_38fec3eea2021ac695a39810fd9dfcb8
#
_entry.id   38fec3eea2021ac695a39810fd9dfcb8
#
_cell.length_a   1.000
_cell.length_b   1.000
_cell.length_c   1.000
_cell.angle_alpha   90.00
_cell.angle_beta   90.00
_cell.angle_gamma   90.00
#
_symmetry.space_group_name_H-M   'P 1'
#
loop_
_entity.id
_entity.type
_entity.pdbx_description
1 polymer ?
#
loop_
_entity_poly.entity_id
_entity_poly.type
_entity_poly.pdbx_seq_one_letter_code
_entity_poly.pdbx_strand_id
1 'polypeptide(L)'
;MPDCLKALLHEGYIKPTPIQTQAIPPVLAGRDILGCAQTGTGKTAAFALPIIQRLVQNPRKPQPRQVRALVVAPTRELAAQIDASFNAYGRHSSLHRACVYGGVGKVPQVRALARGVDVLVATPGRLLDLQNDGALTLAAVEIVVFDEADRMLDMGFIHDVKRIIASLPKRRQTLLFSATMPTEIESLANSLLSDPVRVDIEPDKPAVESITQSLYYVEKGAKRDLLAHLVHDLNVSRAIVFSRTKHGADRIARGLHTAGIEAGVIHANKGQGNRTRTMEAFRSGETRILVATDIAARGIDVDDVTHVFNFDLPTEPETYVHRIGRTARAGNSGIAISFCDTEEKRLLRQVERLLGKGIPVTHEHPYAGVKGSDHREGQEELKPWHHAARQRGSNQRGSQQRGGQARQARPAAEGGNSRGAARPLGAERPTGGGSSRPAGSAFRAGSGRSTRSTERRPDSRS
;
A
#
# COMPACT_ATOMS: atom_id res chain seq x y z
N MET A 1 3.26 -19.01 25.98
CA MET A 1 4.47 -18.18 26.00
C MET A 1 5.77 -18.90 25.60
N PRO A 2 6.13 -20.10 26.11
CA PRO A 2 7.38 -20.72 25.69
C PRO A 2 7.56 -20.85 24.18
N ASP A 3 6.48 -21.14 23.47
CA ASP A 3 6.53 -21.42 22.04
C ASP A 3 6.72 -20.18 21.15
N CYS A 4 6.11 -19.05 21.51
CA CYS A 4 6.38 -17.77 20.82
C CYS A 4 7.83 -17.31 21.06
N LEU A 5 8.35 -17.48 22.30
CA LEU A 5 9.73 -17.13 22.61
C LEU A 5 10.73 -18.02 21.85
N LYS A 6 10.48 -19.32 21.72
CA LYS A 6 11.31 -20.22 20.90
C LYS A 6 11.31 -19.78 19.44
N ALA A 7 10.15 -19.39 18.90
CA ALA A 7 10.04 -18.91 17.53
C ALA A 7 10.84 -17.62 17.33
N LEU A 8 10.77 -16.66 18.27
CA LEU A 8 11.52 -15.40 18.22
C LEU A 8 13.04 -15.63 18.28
N LEU A 9 13.51 -16.51 19.16
CA LEU A 9 14.94 -16.86 19.23
C LEU A 9 15.43 -17.47 17.92
N HIS A 10 14.62 -18.32 17.29
CA HIS A 10 14.94 -18.89 15.98
C HIS A 10 15.03 -17.85 14.86
N GLU A 11 14.20 -16.80 14.94
CA GLU A 11 14.21 -15.67 13.99
C GLU A 11 15.27 -14.60 14.34
N GLY A 12 16.11 -14.85 15.35
CA GLY A 12 17.21 -13.94 15.73
C GLY A 12 16.79 -12.69 16.50
N TYR A 13 15.60 -12.67 17.08
CA TYR A 13 15.14 -11.55 17.90
C TYR A 13 15.86 -11.56 19.26
N ILE A 14 16.64 -10.53 19.54
CA ILE A 14 17.42 -10.38 20.79
C ILE A 14 16.70 -9.46 21.78
N LYS A 15 16.18 -8.35 21.28
CA LYS A 15 15.48 -7.33 22.07
C LYS A 15 14.31 -6.72 21.28
N PRO A 16 13.25 -6.28 21.96
CA PRO A 16 12.13 -5.63 21.27
C PRO A 16 12.52 -4.24 20.74
N THR A 17 11.94 -3.87 19.63
CA THR A 17 12.03 -2.51 19.09
C THR A 17 11.12 -1.55 19.88
N PRO A 18 11.28 -0.21 19.76
CA PRO A 18 10.43 0.76 20.45
C PRO A 18 8.94 0.55 20.22
N ILE A 19 8.50 0.31 18.96
CA ILE A 19 7.08 0.04 18.64
C ILE A 19 6.58 -1.24 19.32
N GLN A 20 7.41 -2.29 19.39
CA GLN A 20 7.06 -3.55 20.04
C GLN A 20 6.93 -3.38 21.55
N THR A 21 7.84 -2.65 22.17
CA THR A 21 7.82 -2.37 23.62
C THR A 21 6.56 -1.61 24.02
N GLN A 22 6.12 -0.65 23.21
CA GLN A 22 4.97 0.19 23.53
C GLN A 22 3.64 -0.45 23.12
N ALA A 23 3.57 -1.17 21.99
CA ALA A 23 2.32 -1.71 21.46
C ALA A 23 1.95 -3.10 22.01
N ILE A 24 2.91 -4.01 22.25
CA ILE A 24 2.59 -5.38 22.66
C ILE A 24 1.80 -5.44 23.98
N PRO A 25 2.18 -4.74 25.07
CA PRO A 25 1.45 -4.82 26.34
C PRO A 25 -0.02 -4.39 26.21
N PRO A 26 -0.37 -3.22 25.66
CA PRO A 26 -1.77 -2.83 25.52
C PRO A 26 -2.56 -3.72 24.55
N VAL A 27 -1.95 -4.27 23.47
CA VAL A 27 -2.61 -5.25 22.60
C VAL A 27 -2.97 -6.51 23.40
N LEU A 28 -2.06 -7.02 24.25
CA LEU A 28 -2.33 -8.17 25.12
C LEU A 28 -3.45 -7.86 26.14
N ALA A 29 -3.52 -6.62 26.62
CA ALA A 29 -4.58 -6.16 27.52
C ALA A 29 -5.94 -5.97 26.83
N GLY A 30 -6.00 -6.17 25.50
CA GLY A 30 -7.25 -6.04 24.72
C GLY A 30 -7.62 -4.61 24.34
N ARG A 31 -6.71 -3.63 24.50
CA ARG A 31 -6.92 -2.23 24.12
C ARG A 31 -6.78 -2.04 22.61
N ASP A 32 -7.52 -1.11 22.06
CA ASP A 32 -7.31 -0.64 20.68
C ASP A 32 -6.00 0.14 20.57
N ILE A 33 -5.36 0.09 19.38
CA ILE A 33 -4.08 0.77 19.11
C ILE A 33 -4.23 1.70 17.93
N LEU A 34 -3.68 2.90 18.08
CA LEU A 34 -3.33 3.80 16.97
C LEU A 34 -1.79 3.90 16.94
N GLY A 35 -1.17 3.15 16.03
CA GLY A 35 0.28 3.12 15.89
C GLY A 35 0.78 3.97 14.73
N CYS A 36 1.54 5.02 15.02
CA CYS A 36 2.23 5.81 14.01
C CYS A 36 3.72 5.46 14.00
N ALA A 37 4.14 4.72 12.97
CA ALA A 37 5.53 4.29 12.84
C ALA A 37 5.87 3.95 11.39
N GLN A 38 7.10 4.24 10.96
CA GLN A 38 7.58 3.96 9.60
C GLN A 38 7.69 2.45 9.31
N THR A 39 7.80 2.09 8.03
CA THR A 39 8.09 0.71 7.60
C THR A 39 9.49 0.30 8.10
N GLY A 40 9.66 -0.96 8.50
CA GLY A 40 10.95 -1.46 9.03
C GLY A 40 11.16 -1.25 10.55
N THR A 41 10.24 -0.60 11.28
CA THR A 41 10.33 -0.41 12.73
C THR A 41 9.94 -1.66 13.54
N GLY A 42 9.44 -2.72 12.88
CA GLY A 42 9.00 -3.95 13.54
C GLY A 42 7.52 -4.01 13.87
N LYS A 43 6.65 -3.20 13.20
CA LYS A 43 5.19 -3.20 13.39
C LYS A 43 4.55 -4.57 13.27
N THR A 44 4.97 -5.37 12.28
CA THR A 44 4.40 -6.70 12.05
C THR A 44 4.51 -7.58 13.28
N ALA A 45 5.68 -7.63 13.93
CA ALA A 45 5.83 -8.38 15.17
C ALA A 45 5.05 -7.75 16.33
N ALA A 46 4.92 -6.41 16.37
CA ALA A 46 4.18 -5.70 17.41
C ALA A 46 2.69 -6.10 17.47
N PHE A 47 2.07 -6.43 16.33
CA PHE A 47 0.70 -6.96 16.33
C PHE A 47 0.61 -8.49 16.21
N ALA A 48 1.47 -9.14 15.43
CA ALA A 48 1.35 -10.58 15.19
C ALA A 48 1.60 -11.40 16.45
N LEU A 49 2.63 -11.07 17.24
CA LEU A 49 2.99 -11.79 18.47
C LEU A 49 1.86 -11.81 19.50
N PRO A 50 1.26 -10.66 19.89
CA PRO A 50 0.16 -10.66 20.84
C PRO A 50 -1.10 -11.30 20.29
N ILE A 51 -1.38 -11.21 18.97
CA ILE A 51 -2.50 -11.91 18.33
C ILE A 51 -2.32 -13.44 18.46
N ILE A 52 -1.16 -13.97 18.07
CA ILE A 52 -0.84 -15.39 18.20
C ILE A 52 -1.02 -15.83 19.66
N GLN A 53 -0.45 -15.09 20.61
CA GLN A 53 -0.57 -15.41 22.01
C GLN A 53 -2.01 -15.47 22.51
N ARG A 54 -2.83 -14.47 22.16
CA ARG A 54 -4.24 -14.43 22.57
C ARG A 54 -5.06 -15.56 21.96
N LEU A 55 -4.82 -15.89 20.69
CA LEU A 55 -5.50 -17.00 20.01
C LEU A 55 -5.12 -18.37 20.61
N VAL A 56 -3.85 -18.56 20.98
CA VAL A 56 -3.36 -19.78 21.63
C VAL A 56 -3.89 -19.90 23.08
N GLN A 57 -3.94 -18.81 23.83
CA GLN A 57 -4.50 -18.80 25.20
C GLN A 57 -6.01 -19.04 25.25
N ASN A 58 -6.72 -18.67 24.17
CA ASN A 58 -8.15 -18.89 24.05
C ASN A 58 -8.43 -19.83 22.85
N PRO A 59 -8.13 -21.13 23.01
CA PRO A 59 -8.25 -22.08 21.92
C PRO A 59 -9.73 -22.28 21.57
N ARG A 60 -10.11 -21.88 20.39
CA ARG A 60 -11.44 -22.07 19.83
C ARG A 60 -11.32 -22.40 18.35
N LYS A 61 -11.90 -23.50 17.94
CA LYS A 61 -11.93 -23.88 16.53
C LYS A 61 -12.90 -22.94 15.78
N PRO A 62 -12.46 -22.18 14.78
CA PRO A 62 -13.35 -21.38 13.97
C PRO A 62 -14.35 -22.28 13.23
N GLN A 63 -15.60 -21.84 13.10
CA GLN A 63 -16.60 -22.53 12.28
C GLN A 63 -16.25 -22.38 10.79
N PRO A 64 -16.80 -23.21 9.91
CA PRO A 64 -16.59 -23.09 8.48
C PRO A 64 -16.78 -21.65 7.98
N ARG A 65 -15.84 -21.18 7.16
CA ARG A 65 -15.81 -19.82 6.59
C ARG A 65 -15.68 -18.68 7.60
N GLN A 66 -15.46 -18.95 8.90
CA GLN A 66 -15.22 -17.93 9.91
C GLN A 66 -13.74 -17.58 10.02
N VAL A 67 -13.50 -16.34 10.49
CA VAL A 67 -12.18 -15.76 10.73
C VAL A 67 -12.18 -15.18 12.14
N ARG A 68 -11.13 -15.47 12.95
CA ARG A 68 -10.99 -14.93 14.31
C ARG A 68 -10.14 -13.65 14.36
N ALA A 69 -9.01 -13.64 13.65
CA ALA A 69 -8.18 -12.45 13.51
C ALA A 69 -8.04 -12.09 12.03
N LEU A 70 -8.28 -10.84 11.69
CA LEU A 70 -8.19 -10.30 10.33
C LEU A 70 -7.05 -9.27 10.28
N VAL A 71 -6.15 -9.40 9.31
CA VAL A 71 -5.16 -8.38 8.98
C VAL A 71 -5.40 -7.89 7.56
N VAL A 72 -5.63 -6.61 7.40
CA VAL A 72 -5.85 -5.97 6.10
C VAL A 72 -4.61 -5.18 5.72
N ALA A 73 -4.05 -5.47 4.54
CA ALA A 73 -2.85 -4.84 4.01
C ALA A 73 -3.10 -4.30 2.59
N PRO A 74 -2.51 -3.15 2.19
CA PRO A 74 -2.79 -2.51 0.91
C PRO A 74 -2.32 -3.32 -0.31
N THR A 75 -1.24 -4.09 -0.17
CA THR A 75 -0.59 -4.78 -1.30
C THR A 75 -0.48 -6.28 -1.07
N ARG A 76 -0.39 -7.02 -2.18
CA ARG A 76 -0.23 -8.48 -2.17
C ARG A 76 1.09 -8.90 -1.52
N GLU A 77 2.12 -8.13 -1.81
CA GLU A 77 3.47 -8.35 -1.32
C GLU A 77 3.53 -8.19 0.20
N LEU A 78 2.93 -7.12 0.74
CA LEU A 78 2.85 -6.91 2.19
C LEU A 78 1.96 -7.98 2.85
N ALA A 79 0.82 -8.33 2.24
CA ALA A 79 -0.02 -9.40 2.75
C ALA A 79 0.73 -10.75 2.84
N ALA A 80 1.51 -11.08 1.81
CA ALA A 80 2.34 -12.30 1.81
C ALA A 80 3.47 -12.24 2.87
N GLN A 81 4.10 -11.07 3.07
CA GLN A 81 5.11 -10.86 4.11
C GLN A 81 4.54 -11.00 5.52
N ILE A 82 3.37 -10.40 5.76
CA ILE A 82 2.66 -10.54 7.04
C ILE A 82 2.28 -12.00 7.28
N ASP A 83 1.77 -12.72 6.29
CA ASP A 83 1.45 -14.14 6.41
C ASP A 83 2.71 -14.97 6.71
N ALA A 84 3.84 -14.69 6.06
CA ALA A 84 5.12 -15.33 6.34
C ALA A 84 5.58 -15.07 7.79
N SER A 85 5.39 -13.84 8.30
CA SER A 85 5.69 -13.49 9.69
C SER A 85 4.81 -14.26 10.69
N PHE A 86 3.50 -14.35 10.43
CA PHE A 86 2.59 -15.20 11.23
C PHE A 86 3.00 -16.66 11.20
N ASN A 87 3.48 -17.15 10.04
CA ASN A 87 4.03 -18.51 9.95
C ASN A 87 5.26 -18.70 10.80
N ALA A 88 6.21 -17.77 10.70
CA ALA A 88 7.46 -17.84 11.44
C ALA A 88 7.23 -17.77 12.96
N TYR A 89 6.46 -16.79 13.41
CA TYR A 89 6.20 -16.60 14.86
C TYR A 89 5.25 -17.64 15.45
N GLY A 90 4.33 -18.16 14.63
CA GLY A 90 3.36 -19.17 15.04
C GLY A 90 3.77 -20.62 14.76
N ARG A 91 5.03 -20.89 14.37
CA ARG A 91 5.50 -22.24 13.94
C ARG A 91 5.31 -23.35 14.95
N HIS A 92 5.24 -23.01 16.23
CA HIS A 92 5.00 -23.97 17.32
C HIS A 92 3.55 -23.96 17.81
N SER A 93 2.64 -23.30 17.08
CA SER A 93 1.20 -23.27 17.38
C SER A 93 0.40 -24.07 16.36
N SER A 94 -0.80 -24.50 16.75
CA SER A 94 -1.74 -25.18 15.87
C SER A 94 -2.70 -24.23 15.14
N LEU A 95 -2.39 -22.94 15.06
CA LEU A 95 -3.24 -21.94 14.44
C LEU A 95 -3.33 -22.13 12.93
N HIS A 96 -4.56 -22.17 12.40
CA HIS A 96 -4.83 -22.22 10.99
C HIS A 96 -4.85 -20.79 10.41
N ARG A 97 -4.07 -20.56 9.38
CA ARG A 97 -4.00 -19.25 8.71
C ARG A 97 -4.24 -19.37 7.21
N ALA A 98 -4.67 -18.27 6.63
CA ALA A 98 -4.78 -18.11 5.19
C ALA A 98 -4.36 -16.70 4.77
N CYS A 99 -3.86 -16.59 3.53
CA CYS A 99 -3.56 -15.31 2.89
C CYS A 99 -4.35 -15.19 1.59
N VAL A 100 -5.11 -14.08 1.43
CA VAL A 100 -5.96 -13.88 0.25
C VAL A 100 -5.69 -12.52 -0.39
N TYR A 101 -5.42 -12.55 -1.70
CA TYR A 101 -5.16 -11.35 -2.50
C TYR A 101 -5.53 -11.55 -3.96
N GLY A 102 -5.73 -10.47 -4.68
CA GLY A 102 -6.11 -10.48 -6.09
C GLY A 102 -4.98 -10.95 -7.04
N GLY A 103 -5.32 -11.20 -8.31
CA GLY A 103 -4.35 -11.54 -9.37
C GLY A 103 -3.83 -12.97 -9.36
N VAL A 104 -4.39 -13.82 -8.51
CA VAL A 104 -4.20 -15.27 -8.48
C VAL A 104 -5.55 -15.97 -8.43
N GLY A 105 -5.56 -17.27 -8.72
CA GLY A 105 -6.77 -18.09 -8.73
C GLY A 105 -7.55 -17.98 -7.41
N LYS A 106 -8.88 -17.87 -7.52
CA LYS A 106 -9.79 -17.75 -6.38
C LYS A 106 -10.03 -19.10 -5.70
N VAL A 107 -10.09 -20.17 -6.47
CA VAL A 107 -10.45 -21.52 -5.98
C VAL A 107 -9.55 -22.03 -4.84
N PRO A 108 -8.21 -21.94 -4.91
CA PRO A 108 -7.36 -22.34 -3.79
C PRO A 108 -7.63 -21.54 -2.51
N GLN A 109 -7.92 -20.24 -2.63
CA GLN A 109 -8.21 -19.38 -1.49
C GLN A 109 -9.56 -19.73 -0.84
N VAL A 110 -10.59 -20.01 -1.65
CA VAL A 110 -11.89 -20.51 -1.15
C VAL A 110 -11.71 -21.84 -0.39
N ARG A 111 -10.90 -22.75 -0.92
CA ARG A 111 -10.61 -24.03 -0.23
C ARG A 111 -9.90 -23.83 1.10
N ALA A 112 -8.94 -22.90 1.18
CA ALA A 112 -8.25 -22.58 2.40
C ALA A 112 -9.19 -22.04 3.48
N LEU A 113 -10.22 -21.27 3.10
CA LEU A 113 -11.21 -20.68 4.02
C LEU A 113 -12.33 -21.65 4.42
N ALA A 114 -12.55 -22.74 3.67
CA ALA A 114 -13.71 -23.58 3.82
C ALA A 114 -13.90 -24.16 5.25
N ARG A 115 -12.80 -24.46 5.95
CA ARG A 115 -12.82 -25.00 7.33
C ARG A 115 -12.83 -23.93 8.42
N GLY A 116 -12.77 -22.65 8.03
CA GLY A 116 -12.48 -21.55 8.93
C GLY A 116 -10.99 -21.40 9.23
N VAL A 117 -10.57 -20.20 9.61
CA VAL A 117 -9.16 -19.88 9.90
C VAL A 117 -9.06 -19.04 11.17
N ASP A 118 -7.99 -19.24 11.93
CA ASP A 118 -7.68 -18.41 13.09
C ASP A 118 -7.16 -17.03 12.68
N VAL A 119 -6.31 -16.99 11.66
CA VAL A 119 -5.75 -15.73 11.13
C VAL A 119 -5.96 -15.67 9.62
N LEU A 120 -6.54 -14.57 9.16
CA LEU A 120 -6.66 -14.23 7.75
C LEU A 120 -5.87 -12.95 7.47
N VAL A 121 -4.93 -13.02 6.54
CA VAL A 121 -4.27 -11.84 5.98
C VAL A 121 -4.86 -11.57 4.59
N ALA A 122 -5.27 -10.33 4.33
CA ALA A 122 -6.03 -10.03 3.12
C ALA A 122 -5.71 -8.66 2.51
N THR A 123 -5.84 -8.55 1.18
CA THR A 123 -5.99 -7.26 0.52
C THR A 123 -7.47 -6.88 0.39
N PRO A 124 -7.83 -5.57 0.49
CA PRO A 124 -9.23 -5.13 0.59
C PRO A 124 -10.14 -5.70 -0.50
N GLY A 125 -9.78 -5.53 -1.77
CA GLY A 125 -10.64 -5.94 -2.89
C GLY A 125 -10.91 -7.45 -2.92
N ARG A 126 -9.90 -8.33 -2.66
CA ARG A 126 -10.09 -9.78 -2.65
C ARG A 126 -10.87 -10.24 -1.42
N LEU A 127 -10.69 -9.59 -0.29
CA LEU A 127 -11.47 -9.87 0.91
C LEU A 127 -12.96 -9.67 0.66
N LEU A 128 -13.35 -8.51 0.12
CA LEU A 128 -14.72 -8.20 -0.24
C LEU A 128 -15.28 -9.11 -1.34
N ASP A 129 -14.48 -9.44 -2.34
CA ASP A 129 -14.83 -10.36 -3.42
C ASP A 129 -15.19 -11.76 -2.86
N LEU A 130 -14.38 -12.30 -1.95
CA LEU A 130 -14.65 -13.59 -1.28
C LEU A 130 -15.82 -13.52 -0.30
N GLN A 131 -16.03 -12.40 0.37
CA GLN A 131 -17.17 -12.17 1.27
C GLN A 131 -18.47 -12.10 0.47
N ASN A 132 -18.49 -11.37 -0.65
CA ASN A 132 -19.66 -11.28 -1.53
C ASN A 132 -20.07 -12.63 -2.12
N ASP A 133 -19.09 -13.50 -2.40
CA ASP A 133 -19.34 -14.89 -2.85
C ASP A 133 -19.79 -15.82 -1.72
N GLY A 134 -19.85 -15.35 -0.48
CA GLY A 134 -20.17 -16.18 0.68
C GLY A 134 -19.06 -17.20 1.02
N ALA A 135 -17.84 -17.04 0.50
CA ALA A 135 -16.72 -17.92 0.78
C ALA A 135 -16.11 -17.67 2.19
N LEU A 136 -16.38 -16.52 2.79
CA LEU A 136 -16.02 -16.19 4.16
C LEU A 136 -17.06 -15.28 4.82
N THR A 137 -17.06 -15.26 6.15
CA THR A 137 -17.80 -14.30 6.97
C THR A 137 -16.89 -13.67 8.02
N LEU A 138 -17.04 -12.37 8.22
CA LEU A 138 -16.29 -11.59 9.21
C LEU A 138 -17.02 -11.49 10.56
N ALA A 139 -18.20 -12.08 10.70
CA ALA A 139 -19.05 -11.96 11.90
C ALA A 139 -18.43 -12.51 13.19
N ALA A 140 -17.36 -13.33 13.09
CA ALA A 140 -16.67 -13.94 14.23
C ALA A 140 -15.30 -13.30 14.50
N VAL A 141 -14.95 -12.19 13.84
CA VAL A 141 -13.68 -11.50 14.01
C VAL A 141 -13.59 -10.90 15.43
N GLU A 142 -12.58 -11.33 16.17
CA GLU A 142 -12.27 -10.87 17.53
C GLU A 142 -11.27 -9.72 17.51
N ILE A 143 -10.32 -9.78 16.55
CA ILE A 143 -9.24 -8.80 16.40
C ILE A 143 -9.12 -8.42 14.92
N VAL A 144 -9.05 -7.13 14.62
CA VAL A 144 -8.75 -6.64 13.28
C VAL A 144 -7.54 -5.71 13.31
N VAL A 145 -6.68 -5.85 12.30
CA VAL A 145 -5.52 -4.97 12.06
C VAL A 145 -5.68 -4.33 10.69
N PHE A 146 -5.50 -3.03 10.62
CA PHE A 146 -5.29 -2.29 9.38
C PHE A 146 -3.83 -1.82 9.36
N ASP A 147 -3.01 -2.41 8.50
CA ASP A 147 -1.59 -2.04 8.39
C ASP A 147 -1.36 -1.21 7.13
N GLU A 148 -0.52 -0.17 7.25
CA GLU A 148 -0.28 0.85 6.24
C GLU A 148 -1.59 1.53 5.76
N ALA A 149 -2.36 2.07 6.73
CA ALA A 149 -3.67 2.68 6.47
C ALA A 149 -3.58 3.89 5.52
N ASP A 150 -2.56 4.73 5.66
CA ASP A 150 -2.24 5.84 4.75
C ASP A 150 -2.08 5.36 3.31
N ARG A 151 -1.39 4.26 3.13
CA ARG A 151 -1.21 3.66 1.81
C ARG A 151 -2.50 3.06 1.24
N MET A 152 -3.39 2.53 2.09
CA MET A 152 -4.72 2.11 1.62
C MET A 152 -5.53 3.30 1.12
N LEU A 153 -5.37 4.47 1.74
CA LEU A 153 -5.97 5.73 1.28
C LEU A 153 -5.40 6.15 -0.08
N ASP A 154 -4.06 6.21 -0.22
CA ASP A 154 -3.38 6.58 -1.47
C ASP A 154 -3.76 5.68 -2.66
N MET A 155 -4.03 4.42 -2.39
CA MET A 155 -4.46 3.44 -3.40
C MET A 155 -5.96 3.47 -3.69
N GLY A 156 -6.72 4.37 -3.06
CA GLY A 156 -8.16 4.53 -3.25
C GLY A 156 -9.01 3.46 -2.56
N PHE A 157 -8.45 2.66 -1.66
CA PHE A 157 -9.18 1.60 -0.95
C PHE A 157 -10.03 2.09 0.22
N ILE A 158 -10.14 3.40 0.45
CA ILE A 158 -10.88 3.92 1.59
C ILE A 158 -12.35 3.46 1.62
N HIS A 159 -12.99 3.36 0.46
CA HIS A 159 -14.36 2.85 0.35
C HIS A 159 -14.46 1.35 0.67
N ASP A 160 -13.48 0.56 0.21
CA ASP A 160 -13.41 -0.86 0.50
C ASP A 160 -13.14 -1.11 1.99
N VAL A 161 -12.24 -0.34 2.59
CA VAL A 161 -11.96 -0.37 4.05
C VAL A 161 -13.24 -0.07 4.83
N LYS A 162 -13.99 0.98 4.49
CA LYS A 162 -15.28 1.30 5.13
C LYS A 162 -16.30 0.16 4.99
N ARG A 163 -16.37 -0.51 3.85
CA ARG A 163 -17.25 -1.67 3.65
C ARG A 163 -16.83 -2.86 4.51
N ILE A 164 -15.52 -3.13 4.62
CA ILE A 164 -14.99 -4.16 5.51
C ILE A 164 -15.38 -3.86 6.96
N ILE A 165 -15.14 -2.63 7.42
CA ILE A 165 -15.48 -2.18 8.77
C ILE A 165 -16.97 -2.40 9.08
N ALA A 166 -17.85 -2.05 8.14
CA ALA A 166 -19.29 -2.21 8.29
C ALA A 166 -19.73 -3.69 8.46
N SER A 167 -18.91 -4.64 8.00
CA SER A 167 -19.18 -6.08 8.10
C SER A 167 -18.56 -6.74 9.34
N LEU A 168 -17.76 -6.00 10.11
CA LEU A 168 -17.13 -6.49 11.34
C LEU A 168 -18.09 -6.41 12.55
N PRO A 169 -17.92 -7.30 13.57
CA PRO A 169 -18.66 -7.18 14.81
C PRO A 169 -18.39 -5.84 15.52
N LYS A 170 -19.41 -5.31 16.22
CA LYS A 170 -19.23 -4.09 17.03
C LYS A 170 -18.23 -4.30 18.16
N ARG A 171 -18.29 -5.45 18.84
CA ARG A 171 -17.36 -5.83 19.92
C ARG A 171 -16.17 -6.58 19.32
N ARG A 172 -15.08 -5.88 19.15
CA ARG A 172 -13.80 -6.40 18.65
C ARG A 172 -12.66 -5.54 19.18
N GLN A 173 -11.45 -6.03 19.11
CA GLN A 173 -10.26 -5.21 19.26
C GLN A 173 -9.81 -4.72 17.88
N THR A 174 -9.43 -3.45 17.77
CA THR A 174 -9.02 -2.84 16.51
C THR A 174 -7.61 -2.23 16.65
N LEU A 175 -6.73 -2.58 15.73
CA LEU A 175 -5.37 -2.05 15.66
C LEU A 175 -5.22 -1.34 14.31
N LEU A 176 -4.82 -0.08 14.33
CA LEU A 176 -4.57 0.70 13.12
C LEU A 176 -3.13 1.18 13.13
N PHE A 177 -2.36 0.79 12.10
CA PHE A 177 -0.99 1.22 11.90
C PHE A 177 -0.88 2.05 10.63
N SER A 178 -0.16 3.16 10.72
CA SER A 178 0.10 4.07 9.61
C SER A 178 1.49 4.68 9.74
N ALA A 179 2.13 5.05 8.63
CA ALA A 179 3.38 5.79 8.68
C ALA A 179 3.14 7.30 8.78
N THR A 180 2.01 7.78 8.25
CA THR A 180 1.59 9.18 8.27
C THR A 180 0.14 9.30 8.77
N MET A 181 -0.22 10.49 9.27
CA MET A 181 -1.55 10.78 9.82
C MET A 181 -2.21 11.98 9.11
N PRO A 182 -2.55 11.86 7.82
CA PRO A 182 -3.38 12.86 7.16
C PRO A 182 -4.79 12.91 7.79
N THR A 183 -5.50 14.00 7.60
CA THR A 183 -6.83 14.26 8.20
C THR A 183 -7.84 13.12 7.94
N GLU A 184 -7.75 12.49 6.77
CA GLU A 184 -8.62 11.38 6.38
C GLU A 184 -8.33 10.12 7.20
N ILE A 185 -7.07 9.85 7.53
CA ILE A 185 -6.66 8.72 8.38
C ILE A 185 -7.02 9.00 9.84
N GLU A 186 -6.84 10.23 10.32
CA GLU A 186 -7.30 10.62 11.66
C GLU A 186 -8.83 10.45 11.79
N SER A 187 -9.58 10.89 10.79
CA SER A 187 -11.03 10.71 10.74
C SER A 187 -11.42 9.23 10.74
N LEU A 188 -10.73 8.39 9.97
CA LEU A 188 -10.94 6.96 9.96
C LEU A 188 -10.65 6.35 11.33
N ALA A 189 -9.50 6.66 11.93
CA ALA A 189 -9.10 6.18 13.25
C ALA A 189 -10.12 6.52 14.32
N ASN A 190 -10.57 7.78 14.36
CA ASN A 190 -11.60 8.26 15.31
C ASN A 190 -12.95 7.56 15.15
N SER A 191 -13.29 7.13 13.92
CA SER A 191 -14.53 6.40 13.66
C SER A 191 -14.46 4.90 13.98
N LEU A 192 -13.23 4.36 14.05
CA LEU A 192 -12.98 2.92 14.09
C LEU A 192 -12.52 2.42 15.46
N LEU A 193 -11.73 3.22 16.17
CA LEU A 193 -11.09 2.88 17.42
C LEU A 193 -11.91 3.35 18.62
N SER A 194 -11.89 2.55 19.68
CA SER A 194 -12.54 2.87 20.95
C SER A 194 -11.48 3.07 22.03
N ASP A 195 -11.32 4.28 22.51
CA ASP A 195 -10.33 4.67 23.53
C ASP A 195 -8.93 4.05 23.25
N PRO A 196 -8.32 4.33 22.08
CA PRO A 196 -7.09 3.68 21.68
C PRO A 196 -5.88 4.14 22.49
N VAL A 197 -4.94 3.24 22.71
CA VAL A 197 -3.59 3.63 23.11
C VAL A 197 -2.86 4.13 21.86
N ARG A 198 -2.43 5.37 21.90
CA ARG A 198 -1.62 5.97 20.83
C ARG A 198 -0.16 5.66 21.06
N VAL A 199 0.49 5.12 20.03
CA VAL A 199 1.91 4.76 20.02
C VAL A 199 2.56 5.48 18.84
N ASP A 200 3.27 6.56 19.12
CA ASP A 200 3.99 7.35 18.12
C ASP A 200 5.48 7.03 18.24
N ILE A 201 6.03 6.47 17.19
CA ILE A 201 7.47 6.23 17.08
C ILE A 201 8.04 7.23 16.09
N GLU A 202 8.62 8.28 16.65
CA GLU A 202 9.42 9.19 15.86
C GLU A 202 10.73 8.50 15.46
N PRO A 203 11.16 8.58 14.21
CA PRO A 203 12.48 8.10 13.84
C PRO A 203 13.55 8.95 14.56
N ASP A 204 14.58 8.30 15.12
CA ASP A 204 15.71 8.98 15.78
C ASP A 204 16.38 10.03 14.88
N LYS A 205 16.26 9.87 13.56
CA LYS A 205 16.51 10.87 12.53
C LYS A 205 15.46 10.70 11.44
N PRO A 206 14.94 11.78 10.84
CA PRO A 206 14.14 11.66 9.64
C PRO A 206 14.88 10.76 8.64
N ALA A 207 14.25 9.72 8.12
CA ALA A 207 14.89 8.79 7.17
C ALA A 207 15.53 9.53 5.99
N VAL A 208 15.02 10.72 5.68
CA VAL A 208 15.54 11.64 4.66
C VAL A 208 16.93 12.19 5.01
N GLU A 209 17.29 12.32 6.30
CA GLU A 209 18.60 12.85 6.72
C GLU A 209 19.74 11.83 6.67
N SER A 210 19.41 10.54 6.78
CA SER A 210 20.39 9.46 6.62
C SER A 210 20.64 9.08 5.16
N ILE A 211 19.90 9.72 4.22
CA ILE A 211 20.00 9.45 2.78
C ILE A 211 20.76 10.58 2.10
N THR A 212 21.89 10.25 1.49
CA THR A 212 22.60 11.15 0.59
C THR A 212 21.81 11.29 -0.70
N GLN A 213 21.33 12.50 -0.99
CA GLN A 213 20.50 12.77 -2.16
C GLN A 213 21.30 13.53 -3.22
N SER A 214 21.09 13.19 -4.50
CA SER A 214 21.65 13.91 -5.63
C SER A 214 20.65 14.03 -6.77
N LEU A 215 20.73 15.13 -7.50
CA LEU A 215 19.88 15.44 -8.65
C LEU A 215 20.75 15.56 -9.92
N TYR A 216 20.32 14.93 -10.97
CA TYR A 216 20.95 15.00 -12.29
C TYR A 216 19.96 15.59 -13.29
N TYR A 217 20.28 16.75 -13.87
CA TYR A 217 19.53 17.27 -15.02
C TYR A 217 19.98 16.53 -16.28
N VAL A 218 19.02 15.89 -16.96
CA VAL A 218 19.30 15.06 -18.11
C VAL A 218 18.11 15.05 -19.07
N GLU A 219 18.38 15.06 -20.37
CA GLU A 219 17.32 14.91 -21.37
C GLU A 219 16.63 13.56 -21.26
N LYS A 220 15.32 13.53 -21.53
CA LYS A 220 14.47 12.35 -21.44
C LYS A 220 15.04 11.15 -22.21
N GLY A 221 15.63 11.40 -23.39
CA GLY A 221 16.25 10.37 -24.22
C GLY A 221 17.51 9.77 -23.62
N ALA A 222 18.30 10.55 -22.89
CA ALA A 222 19.59 10.16 -22.32
C ALA A 222 19.49 9.57 -20.90
N LYS A 223 18.31 9.61 -20.25
CA LYS A 223 18.13 9.06 -18.88
C LYS A 223 18.57 7.61 -18.75
N ARG A 224 18.36 6.77 -19.77
CA ARG A 224 18.72 5.34 -19.74
C ARG A 224 20.23 5.13 -19.77
N ASP A 225 20.90 5.90 -20.60
CA ASP A 225 22.35 5.81 -20.77
C ASP A 225 23.06 6.34 -19.51
N LEU A 226 22.52 7.43 -18.93
CA LEU A 226 22.97 7.93 -17.62
C LEU A 226 22.76 6.89 -16.52
N LEU A 227 21.61 6.22 -16.48
CA LEU A 227 21.35 5.18 -15.48
C LEU A 227 22.35 4.04 -15.60
N ALA A 228 22.60 3.54 -16.82
CA ALA A 228 23.58 2.47 -17.06
C ALA A 228 25.00 2.90 -16.65
N HIS A 229 25.39 4.12 -16.99
CA HIS A 229 26.67 4.70 -16.59
C HIS A 229 26.81 4.75 -15.07
N LEU A 230 25.83 5.31 -14.35
CA LEU A 230 25.89 5.43 -12.90
C LEU A 230 25.87 4.07 -12.17
N VAL A 231 25.15 3.09 -12.69
CA VAL A 231 25.15 1.73 -12.12
C VAL A 231 26.52 1.09 -12.18
N HIS A 232 27.27 1.35 -13.25
CA HIS A 232 28.65 0.89 -13.40
C HIS A 232 29.63 1.72 -12.57
N ASP A 233 29.57 3.04 -12.68
CA ASP A 233 30.53 3.97 -12.09
C ASP A 233 30.49 3.94 -10.55
N LEU A 234 29.29 3.90 -9.97
CA LEU A 234 29.09 3.86 -8.51
C LEU A 234 29.21 2.44 -7.92
N ASN A 235 29.53 1.43 -8.73
CA ASN A 235 29.59 0.03 -8.30
C ASN A 235 28.40 -0.39 -7.44
N VAL A 236 27.20 -0.12 -7.95
CA VAL A 236 25.94 -0.31 -7.23
C VAL A 236 25.75 -1.78 -6.84
N SER A 237 25.67 -2.06 -5.56
CA SER A 237 25.48 -3.44 -5.05
C SER A 237 24.03 -3.88 -5.15
N ARG A 238 23.08 -3.04 -4.71
CA ARG A 238 21.63 -3.32 -4.78
C ARG A 238 20.84 -2.04 -4.96
N ALA A 239 20.02 -1.96 -6.02
CA ALA A 239 19.23 -0.76 -6.28
C ALA A 239 17.78 -1.01 -6.68
N ILE A 240 16.92 -0.03 -6.32
CA ILE A 240 15.57 0.07 -6.87
C ILE A 240 15.51 1.28 -7.80
N VAL A 241 15.02 1.06 -9.02
CA VAL A 241 14.81 2.09 -10.04
C VAL A 241 13.33 2.34 -10.22
N PHE A 242 12.88 3.54 -9.89
CA PHE A 242 11.48 3.92 -9.97
C PHE A 242 11.12 4.53 -11.32
N SER A 243 10.13 3.95 -11.99
CA SER A 243 9.50 4.49 -13.19
C SER A 243 8.05 4.83 -12.96
N ARG A 244 7.59 5.95 -13.53
CA ARG A 244 6.19 6.42 -13.43
C ARG A 244 5.21 5.46 -14.10
N THR A 245 5.63 4.76 -15.16
CA THR A 245 4.74 3.92 -15.96
C THR A 245 5.24 2.49 -16.12
N LYS A 246 4.29 1.54 -16.24
CA LYS A 246 4.60 0.13 -16.51
C LYS A 246 5.43 -0.08 -17.79
N HIS A 247 5.10 0.63 -18.87
CA HIS A 247 5.84 0.57 -20.13
C HIS A 247 7.22 1.25 -20.04
N GLY A 248 7.35 2.27 -19.17
CA GLY A 248 8.63 2.88 -18.81
C GLY A 248 9.53 1.85 -18.12
N ALA A 249 9.00 1.16 -17.11
CA ALA A 249 9.75 0.13 -16.39
C ALA A 249 10.27 -0.98 -17.32
N ASP A 250 9.43 -1.49 -18.22
CA ASP A 250 9.88 -2.49 -19.22
C ASP A 250 10.95 -1.94 -20.17
N ARG A 251 10.88 -0.66 -20.57
CA ARG A 251 11.88 -0.02 -21.43
C ARG A 251 13.20 0.21 -20.71
N ILE A 252 13.16 0.61 -19.45
CA ILE A 252 14.35 0.79 -18.62
C ILE A 252 15.10 -0.54 -18.48
N ALA A 253 14.40 -1.60 -18.09
CA ALA A 253 15.03 -2.91 -17.90
C ALA A 253 15.64 -3.44 -19.21
N ARG A 254 14.96 -3.29 -20.34
CA ARG A 254 15.52 -3.66 -21.64
C ARG A 254 16.79 -2.84 -21.98
N GLY A 255 16.79 -1.54 -21.66
CA GLY A 255 17.96 -0.68 -21.85
C GLY A 255 19.13 -1.11 -20.98
N LEU A 256 18.89 -1.44 -19.72
CA LEU A 256 19.91 -1.99 -18.81
C LEU A 256 20.46 -3.32 -19.32
N HIS A 257 19.59 -4.22 -19.79
CA HIS A 257 20.02 -5.51 -20.36
C HIS A 257 20.89 -5.32 -21.60
N THR A 258 20.55 -4.36 -22.50
CA THR A 258 21.38 -4.02 -23.65
C THR A 258 22.77 -3.49 -23.23
N ALA A 259 22.85 -2.82 -22.07
CA ALA A 259 24.11 -2.36 -21.48
C ALA A 259 24.83 -3.45 -20.65
N GLY A 260 24.39 -4.71 -20.70
CA GLY A 260 24.98 -5.82 -19.95
C GLY A 260 24.62 -5.85 -18.47
N ILE A 261 23.60 -5.10 -18.03
CA ILE A 261 23.14 -5.02 -16.64
C ILE A 261 21.83 -5.80 -16.50
N GLU A 262 21.84 -6.88 -15.73
CA GLU A 262 20.63 -7.63 -15.41
C GLU A 262 19.74 -6.88 -14.44
N ALA A 263 18.44 -6.79 -14.78
CA ALA A 263 17.44 -6.09 -13.99
C ALA A 263 16.11 -6.85 -13.94
N GLY A 264 15.59 -7.05 -12.76
CA GLY A 264 14.23 -7.53 -12.53
C GLY A 264 13.21 -6.41 -12.76
N VAL A 265 11.98 -6.76 -13.18
CA VAL A 265 10.90 -5.78 -13.43
C VAL A 265 9.64 -6.18 -12.70
N ILE A 266 9.08 -5.25 -11.93
CA ILE A 266 7.78 -5.42 -11.29
C ILE A 266 6.84 -4.23 -11.58
N HIS A 267 5.65 -4.55 -12.06
CA HIS A 267 4.54 -3.61 -12.24
C HIS A 267 3.19 -4.37 -12.35
N ALA A 268 2.08 -3.64 -12.35
CA ALA A 268 0.73 -4.22 -12.30
C ALA A 268 0.42 -5.26 -13.41
N ASN A 269 1.05 -5.13 -14.59
CA ASN A 269 0.82 -6.05 -15.72
C ASN A 269 1.67 -7.34 -15.66
N LYS A 270 2.61 -7.46 -14.71
CA LYS A 270 3.34 -8.73 -14.51
C LYS A 270 2.47 -9.71 -13.73
N GLY A 271 2.38 -10.94 -14.22
CA GLY A 271 1.66 -12.01 -13.50
C GLY A 271 2.27 -12.26 -12.11
N GLN A 272 1.45 -12.65 -11.13
CA GLN A 272 1.87 -12.78 -9.74
C GLN A 272 3.07 -13.73 -9.57
N GLY A 273 3.09 -14.87 -10.27
CA GLY A 273 4.24 -15.78 -10.23
C GLY A 273 5.55 -15.16 -10.69
N ASN A 274 5.51 -14.28 -11.71
CA ASN A 274 6.70 -13.56 -12.15
C ASN A 274 7.12 -12.52 -11.11
N ARG A 275 6.17 -11.80 -10.48
CA ARG A 275 6.47 -10.83 -9.43
C ARG A 275 7.12 -11.51 -8.23
N THR A 276 6.58 -12.65 -7.79
CA THR A 276 7.14 -13.43 -6.67
C THR A 276 8.58 -13.87 -6.99
N ARG A 277 8.82 -14.48 -8.15
CA ARG A 277 10.18 -14.90 -8.57
C ARG A 277 11.15 -13.73 -8.66
N THR A 278 10.74 -12.61 -9.28
CA THR A 278 11.57 -11.40 -9.37
C THR A 278 11.92 -10.85 -7.99
N MET A 279 10.96 -10.85 -7.06
CA MET A 279 11.20 -10.41 -5.68
C MET A 279 12.11 -11.35 -4.90
N GLU A 280 11.98 -12.65 -5.10
CA GLU A 280 12.87 -13.65 -4.50
C GLU A 280 14.30 -13.50 -5.02
N ALA A 281 14.49 -13.39 -6.34
CA ALA A 281 15.79 -13.13 -6.97
C ALA A 281 16.42 -11.80 -6.48
N PHE A 282 15.61 -10.75 -6.27
CA PHE A 282 16.09 -9.49 -5.72
C PHE A 282 16.47 -9.60 -4.23
N ARG A 283 15.69 -10.34 -3.42
CA ARG A 283 15.99 -10.59 -2.00
C ARG A 283 17.23 -11.45 -1.81
N SER A 284 17.41 -12.50 -2.62
CA SER A 284 18.60 -13.36 -2.57
C SER A 284 19.88 -12.68 -3.09
N GLY A 285 19.74 -11.53 -3.78
CA GLY A 285 20.86 -10.84 -4.42
C GLY A 285 21.27 -11.41 -5.79
N GLU A 286 20.55 -12.41 -6.29
CA GLU A 286 20.71 -12.93 -7.65
C GLU A 286 20.50 -11.82 -8.70
N THR A 287 19.47 -10.99 -8.49
CA THR A 287 19.22 -9.78 -9.27
C THR A 287 19.55 -8.55 -8.43
N ARG A 288 20.56 -7.76 -8.84
CA ARG A 288 20.98 -6.56 -8.09
C ARG A 288 20.12 -5.32 -8.36
N ILE A 289 19.51 -5.22 -9.53
CA ILE A 289 18.73 -4.05 -9.95
C ILE A 289 17.26 -4.44 -10.10
N LEU A 290 16.37 -3.74 -9.41
CA LEU A 290 14.93 -3.91 -9.51
C LEU A 290 14.29 -2.66 -10.10
N VAL A 291 13.67 -2.78 -11.28
CA VAL A 291 12.91 -1.69 -11.89
C VAL A 291 11.44 -1.84 -11.49
N ALA A 292 10.86 -0.80 -10.90
CA ALA A 292 9.52 -0.88 -10.35
C ALA A 292 8.69 0.38 -10.62
N THR A 293 7.36 0.21 -10.68
CA THR A 293 6.43 1.33 -10.54
C THR A 293 6.04 1.53 -9.08
N ASP A 294 5.62 2.72 -8.68
CA ASP A 294 5.25 3.06 -7.30
C ASP A 294 4.30 2.04 -6.69
N ILE A 295 3.21 1.70 -7.39
CA ILE A 295 2.22 0.72 -6.92
C ILE A 295 2.85 -0.65 -6.66
N ALA A 296 3.78 -1.07 -7.51
CA ALA A 296 4.38 -2.38 -7.41
C ALA A 296 5.56 -2.44 -6.41
N ALA A 297 6.23 -1.32 -6.20
CA ALA A 297 7.30 -1.17 -5.23
C ALA A 297 6.81 -0.93 -3.80
N ARG A 298 5.54 -0.56 -3.66
CA ARG A 298 4.90 -0.41 -2.35
C ARG A 298 4.83 -1.78 -1.66
N GLY A 299 5.26 -1.83 -0.39
CA GLY A 299 5.33 -3.08 0.38
C GLY A 299 6.57 -3.93 0.09
N ILE A 300 7.54 -3.45 -0.71
CA ILE A 300 8.85 -4.08 -0.81
C ILE A 300 9.59 -3.79 0.49
N ASP A 301 9.77 -4.82 1.29
CA ASP A 301 10.66 -4.85 2.43
C ASP A 301 11.84 -5.74 2.07
N VAL A 302 12.90 -5.09 1.65
CA VAL A 302 14.18 -5.72 1.31
C VAL A 302 15.25 -4.89 1.99
N ASP A 303 16.00 -5.56 2.84
CA ASP A 303 17.17 -4.99 3.48
C ASP A 303 18.30 -4.83 2.46
N ASP A 304 19.31 -4.06 2.81
CA ASP A 304 20.54 -3.86 2.02
C ASP A 304 20.34 -3.18 0.65
N VAL A 305 19.24 -2.46 0.44
CA VAL A 305 19.12 -1.57 -0.73
C VAL A 305 20.02 -0.36 -0.50
N THR A 306 21.09 -0.29 -1.26
CA THR A 306 22.09 0.79 -1.14
C THR A 306 21.70 2.03 -1.92
N HIS A 307 21.05 1.85 -3.07
CA HIS A 307 20.71 2.93 -4.00
C HIS A 307 19.23 2.94 -4.36
N VAL A 308 18.66 4.13 -4.44
CA VAL A 308 17.34 4.38 -5.04
C VAL A 308 17.52 5.34 -6.20
N PHE A 309 17.09 4.94 -7.39
CA PHE A 309 17.05 5.82 -8.56
C PHE A 309 15.61 6.24 -8.83
N ASN A 310 15.33 7.54 -8.75
CA ASN A 310 14.11 8.13 -9.29
C ASN A 310 14.34 8.44 -10.77
N PHE A 311 14.17 7.44 -11.65
CA PHE A 311 14.31 7.60 -13.10
C PHE A 311 13.29 8.60 -13.64
N ASP A 312 12.07 8.54 -13.13
CA ASP A 312 11.03 9.56 -13.30
C ASP A 312 10.68 10.14 -11.93
N LEU A 313 10.54 11.45 -11.82
CA LEU A 313 10.04 12.08 -10.60
C LEU A 313 8.56 11.73 -10.38
N PRO A 314 8.13 11.49 -9.14
CA PRO A 314 6.73 11.17 -8.85
C PRO A 314 5.83 12.39 -9.06
N THR A 315 4.54 12.13 -9.36
CA THR A 315 3.52 13.18 -9.48
C THR A 315 3.10 13.74 -8.12
N GLU A 316 3.17 12.91 -7.08
CA GLU A 316 2.86 13.25 -5.69
C GLU A 316 4.16 13.36 -4.91
N PRO A 317 4.45 14.52 -4.28
CA PRO A 317 5.73 14.75 -3.61
C PRO A 317 5.98 13.77 -2.44
N GLU A 318 4.94 13.35 -1.72
CA GLU A 318 5.02 12.38 -0.63
C GLU A 318 5.55 11.02 -1.12
N THR A 319 5.23 10.65 -2.34
CA THR A 319 5.75 9.42 -2.98
C THR A 319 7.28 9.45 -3.10
N TYR A 320 7.89 10.63 -3.25
CA TYR A 320 9.35 10.76 -3.26
C TYR A 320 9.97 10.26 -1.96
N VAL A 321 9.44 10.69 -0.83
CA VAL A 321 9.91 10.27 0.51
C VAL A 321 9.74 8.76 0.69
N HIS A 322 8.60 8.21 0.25
CA HIS A 322 8.35 6.77 0.30
C HIS A 322 9.29 5.95 -0.59
N ARG A 323 9.75 6.51 -1.74
CA ARG A 323 10.72 5.87 -2.63
C ARG A 323 12.10 5.85 -1.99
N ILE A 324 12.60 7.01 -1.57
CA ILE A 324 13.95 7.10 -1.00
C ILE A 324 14.06 6.33 0.32
N GLY A 325 12.99 6.23 1.10
CA GLY A 325 12.90 5.38 2.29
C GLY A 325 12.94 3.86 2.01
N ARG A 326 13.22 3.42 0.77
CA ARG A 326 13.56 2.03 0.47
C ARG A 326 15.03 1.72 0.75
N THR A 327 15.88 2.74 0.87
CA THR A 327 17.27 2.63 1.35
C THR A 327 17.39 3.20 2.76
N ALA A 328 18.59 3.19 3.33
CA ALA A 328 18.90 3.70 4.68
C ALA A 328 18.04 3.07 5.80
N ARG A 329 17.85 1.74 5.75
CA ARG A 329 17.09 1.00 6.76
C ARG A 329 18.01 0.38 7.80
N ALA A 330 17.45 0.07 8.97
CA ALA A 330 18.16 -0.58 10.08
C ALA A 330 19.44 0.15 10.52
N GLY A 331 19.48 1.48 10.42
CA GLY A 331 20.65 2.28 10.82
C GLY A 331 21.75 2.40 9.77
N ASN A 332 21.55 1.86 8.57
CA ASN A 332 22.48 2.01 7.44
C ASN A 332 22.31 3.39 6.77
N SER A 333 23.35 3.84 6.06
CA SER A 333 23.26 4.98 5.14
C SER A 333 22.71 4.53 3.78
N GLY A 334 22.13 5.46 3.02
CA GLY A 334 21.59 5.19 1.70
C GLY A 334 21.87 6.32 0.71
N ILE A 335 21.78 6.01 -0.57
CA ILE A 335 21.97 6.96 -1.67
C ILE A 335 20.68 7.04 -2.50
N ALA A 336 20.18 8.24 -2.74
CA ALA A 336 19.04 8.50 -3.61
C ALA A 336 19.46 9.42 -4.76
N ILE A 337 19.31 8.94 -5.97
CA ILE A 337 19.66 9.64 -7.19
C ILE A 337 18.39 9.94 -7.96
N SER A 338 18.18 11.21 -8.32
CA SER A 338 16.99 11.64 -9.04
C SER A 338 17.37 12.23 -10.39
N PHE A 339 16.67 11.81 -11.44
CA PHE A 339 16.79 12.40 -12.76
C PHE A 339 15.66 13.41 -12.97
N CYS A 340 15.98 14.54 -13.56
CA CYS A 340 15.03 15.58 -13.89
C CYS A 340 15.22 16.05 -15.33
N ASP A 341 14.23 15.82 -16.17
CA ASP A 341 14.16 16.42 -17.50
C ASP A 341 13.41 17.77 -17.47
N THR A 342 13.32 18.41 -18.62
CA THR A 342 12.68 19.73 -18.74
C THR A 342 11.21 19.71 -18.33
N GLU A 343 10.49 18.59 -18.61
CA GLU A 343 9.05 18.45 -18.31
C GLU A 343 8.82 18.24 -16.79
N GLU A 344 9.82 17.73 -16.06
CA GLU A 344 9.72 17.36 -14.66
C GLU A 344 10.11 18.47 -13.67
N LYS A 345 10.61 19.62 -14.14
CA LYS A 345 11.02 20.74 -13.27
C LYS A 345 9.92 21.18 -12.29
N ARG A 346 8.65 21.09 -12.72
CA ARG A 346 7.51 21.42 -11.84
C ARG A 346 7.38 20.40 -10.70
N LEU A 347 7.56 19.11 -11.00
CA LEU A 347 7.51 18.04 -10.00
C LEU A 347 8.67 18.16 -9.00
N LEU A 348 9.87 18.47 -9.49
CA LEU A 348 11.03 18.74 -8.65
C LEU A 348 10.74 19.83 -7.61
N ARG A 349 10.22 20.97 -8.04
CA ARG A 349 9.88 22.07 -7.12
C ARG A 349 8.87 21.66 -6.04
N GLN A 350 7.93 20.78 -6.36
CA GLN A 350 6.97 20.26 -5.38
C GLN A 350 7.65 19.35 -4.36
N VAL A 351 8.56 18.48 -4.81
CA VAL A 351 9.37 17.62 -3.93
C VAL A 351 10.26 18.47 -3.02
N GLU A 352 11.01 19.43 -3.56
CA GLU A 352 11.89 20.31 -2.79
C GLU A 352 11.12 21.15 -1.76
N ARG A 353 9.91 21.61 -2.11
CA ARG A 353 9.02 22.30 -1.16
C ARG A 353 8.61 21.40 -0.01
N LEU A 354 8.31 20.12 -0.27
CA LEU A 354 7.98 19.14 0.76
C LEU A 354 9.20 18.87 1.67
N LEU A 355 10.40 18.77 1.06
CA LEU A 355 11.64 18.52 1.80
C LEU A 355 12.12 19.76 2.60
N GLY A 356 11.59 20.95 2.30
CA GLY A 356 12.04 22.22 2.89
C GLY A 356 13.45 22.66 2.45
N LYS A 357 14.06 21.93 1.51
CA LYS A 357 15.41 22.19 0.99
C LYS A 357 15.56 21.72 -0.46
N GLY A 358 16.46 22.33 -1.21
CA GLY A 358 16.83 21.87 -2.56
C GLY A 358 17.61 20.57 -2.52
N ILE A 359 17.46 19.74 -3.54
CA ILE A 359 18.27 18.53 -3.71
C ILE A 359 19.61 18.95 -4.36
N PRO A 360 20.77 18.56 -3.80
CA PRO A 360 22.07 18.87 -4.37
C PRO A 360 22.19 18.43 -5.83
N VAL A 361 22.62 19.32 -6.71
CA VAL A 361 22.72 19.06 -8.14
C VAL A 361 24.13 18.59 -8.49
N THR A 362 24.24 17.49 -9.23
CA THR A 362 25.47 17.00 -9.82
C THR A 362 25.51 17.44 -11.28
N HIS A 363 26.45 18.30 -11.63
CA HIS A 363 26.60 18.88 -12.96
C HIS A 363 27.57 18.09 -13.86
N GLU A 364 28.52 17.40 -13.26
CA GLU A 364 29.58 16.68 -13.96
C GLU A 364 29.13 15.25 -14.30
N HIS A 365 28.56 15.09 -15.50
CA HIS A 365 28.25 13.77 -16.06
C HIS A 365 28.20 13.83 -17.60
N PRO A 366 28.48 12.70 -18.31
CA PRO A 366 28.60 12.67 -19.77
C PRO A 366 27.35 13.08 -20.55
N TYR A 367 26.19 13.11 -19.89
CA TYR A 367 24.86 13.35 -20.49
C TYR A 367 24.24 14.68 -20.06
N ALA A 368 25.03 15.66 -19.64
CA ALA A 368 24.57 16.98 -19.23
C ALA A 368 24.12 17.80 -20.45
N GLY A 369 22.89 17.55 -20.95
CA GLY A 369 22.29 18.28 -22.08
C GLY A 369 21.28 19.35 -21.69
N VAL A 370 20.72 19.25 -20.50
CA VAL A 370 19.75 20.23 -19.96
C VAL A 370 20.53 21.22 -19.08
N LYS A 371 20.79 22.42 -19.57
CA LYS A 371 21.29 23.51 -18.72
C LYS A 371 20.24 23.70 -17.59
N GLY A 372 20.63 23.35 -16.38
CA GLY A 372 19.88 23.77 -15.20
C GLY A 372 19.75 25.29 -15.29
N SER A 373 18.52 25.83 -15.28
CA SER A 373 18.35 27.24 -15.07
C SER A 373 19.07 27.57 -13.76
N ASP A 374 20.08 28.47 -13.85
CA ASP A 374 20.76 29.00 -12.67
C ASP A 374 19.71 29.47 -11.66
N HIS A 375 19.54 28.67 -10.59
CA HIS A 375 18.66 29.02 -9.47
C HIS A 375 19.36 30.03 -8.55
N ARG A 376 20.08 31.01 -9.10
CA ARG A 376 20.63 32.14 -8.35
C ARG A 376 19.73 33.38 -8.35
N GLU A 377 18.57 33.34 -8.98
CA GLU A 377 17.58 34.41 -8.86
C GLU A 377 16.42 33.94 -7.99
N GLY A 378 16.43 34.34 -6.72
CA GLY A 378 15.34 34.18 -5.76
C GLY A 378 15.59 33.15 -4.67
N GLN A 379 16.56 33.42 -3.79
CA GLN A 379 16.44 32.91 -2.42
C GLN A 379 15.29 33.67 -1.73
N GLU A 380 14.06 33.42 -2.15
CA GLU A 380 12.95 33.54 -1.21
C GLU A 380 13.09 32.37 -0.24
N GLU A 381 13.35 32.70 1.04
CA GLU A 381 13.34 31.74 2.13
C GLU A 381 12.09 30.89 2.04
N LEU A 382 12.27 29.62 1.67
CA LEU A 382 11.21 28.61 1.70
C LEU A 382 10.79 28.43 3.15
N LYS A 383 9.75 29.14 3.58
CA LYS A 383 9.17 28.95 4.91
C LYS A 383 8.70 27.50 5.06
N PRO A 384 9.11 26.80 6.12
CA PRO A 384 8.65 25.43 6.38
C PRO A 384 7.13 25.40 6.50
N TRP A 385 6.53 24.41 5.93
CA TRP A 385 5.09 24.17 6.02
C TRP A 385 4.76 23.61 7.41
N HIS A 386 4.58 24.52 8.37
CA HIS A 386 4.04 24.15 9.67
C HIS A 386 2.55 23.85 9.48
N HIS A 387 2.11 22.68 9.89
CA HIS A 387 0.72 22.38 10.13
C HIS A 387 0.16 23.46 11.08
N ALA A 388 -0.56 24.41 10.52
CA ALA A 388 -1.27 25.41 11.31
C ALA A 388 -2.44 24.73 12.00
N ALA A 389 -2.19 24.26 13.21
CA ALA A 389 -3.25 23.98 14.17
C ALA A 389 -3.99 25.31 14.41
N ARG A 390 -5.16 25.44 13.81
CA ARG A 390 -6.10 26.54 14.09
C ARG A 390 -6.55 26.44 15.54
N GLN A 391 -5.84 27.07 16.45
CA GLN A 391 -6.39 27.48 17.75
C GLN A 391 -7.55 28.45 17.51
N ARG A 392 -8.76 27.98 17.69
CA ARG A 392 -9.93 28.85 17.88
C ARG A 392 -9.81 29.49 19.26
N GLY A 393 -9.16 30.66 19.31
CA GLY A 393 -9.22 31.55 20.46
C GLY A 393 -10.59 32.19 20.53
N SER A 394 -11.27 31.91 21.61
CA SER A 394 -12.45 32.64 22.08
C SER A 394 -12.12 34.11 22.26
N ASN A 395 -12.79 34.98 21.56
CA ASN A 395 -12.77 36.41 21.89
C ASN A 395 -14.11 36.85 22.46
N GLN A 396 -14.09 37.14 23.76
CA GLN A 396 -15.14 37.78 24.51
C GLN A 396 -15.29 39.23 24.09
N ARG A 397 -16.52 39.67 24.19
CA ARG A 397 -17.11 41.00 24.08
C ARG A 397 -16.29 42.13 24.70
N GLY A 398 -16.23 43.24 23.98
CA GLY A 398 -15.91 44.55 24.47
C GLY A 398 -16.67 45.63 23.69
N SER A 399 -17.75 46.10 24.24
CA SER A 399 -18.58 47.22 23.79
C SER A 399 -17.82 48.52 23.87
N GLN A 400 -17.90 49.39 22.83
CA GLN A 400 -18.02 50.85 23.08
C GLN A 400 -18.61 51.59 21.85
N GLN A 401 -19.57 52.42 22.19
CA GLN A 401 -20.39 53.34 21.41
C GLN A 401 -19.59 54.48 20.73
N ARG A 402 -20.12 54.95 19.65
CA ARG A 402 -20.36 56.35 19.16
C ARG A 402 -20.24 56.35 17.65
N GLY A 403 -21.11 56.85 16.84
CA GLY A 403 -22.08 57.90 16.89
C GLY A 403 -22.14 58.49 15.50
N GLY A 404 -23.35 58.58 14.94
CA GLY A 404 -23.71 59.76 14.18
C GLY A 404 -23.89 59.57 12.65
N GLN A 405 -25.12 59.74 12.29
CA GLN A 405 -25.68 60.51 11.18
C GLN A 405 -26.19 59.85 9.90
N ALA A 406 -27.44 59.97 9.83
CA ALA A 406 -28.52 59.82 8.91
C ALA A 406 -28.35 60.42 7.49
N ARG A 407 -29.03 59.78 6.56
CA ARG A 407 -29.92 60.36 5.49
C ARG A 407 -30.49 59.21 4.66
N GLN A 408 -31.77 58.92 4.79
CA GLN A 408 -32.93 59.33 3.98
C GLN A 408 -32.61 59.20 2.47
N ALA A 409 -33.38 58.40 1.70
CA ALA A 409 -34.78 58.41 1.37
C ALA A 409 -35.15 57.22 0.48
N ARG A 410 -36.34 56.74 0.67
CA ARG A 410 -37.25 55.96 -0.25
C ARG A 410 -37.78 56.89 -1.39
N PRO A 411 -38.69 56.46 -2.33
CA PRO A 411 -39.33 55.16 -2.53
C PRO A 411 -39.62 54.76 -4.04
N ALA A 412 -40.22 53.60 -4.20
CA ALA A 412 -41.34 53.21 -5.07
C ALA A 412 -41.15 53.26 -6.62
N ALA A 413 -41.69 52.42 -7.45
CA ALA A 413 -42.98 51.76 -7.58
C ALA A 413 -42.85 50.67 -8.67
N GLU A 414 -43.53 49.57 -8.45
CA GLU A 414 -44.73 49.09 -9.17
C GLU A 414 -44.59 48.56 -10.60
N GLY A 415 -45.15 47.41 -10.75
CA GLY A 415 -45.96 46.92 -11.84
C GLY A 415 -45.32 45.75 -12.58
N GLY A 416 -45.87 44.60 -12.72
CA GLY A 416 -47.19 44.10 -12.67
C GLY A 416 -47.27 42.86 -13.53
N ASN A 417 -47.96 41.85 -13.02
CA ASN A 417 -48.84 40.91 -13.74
C ASN A 417 -48.38 40.26 -15.04
N SER A 418 -48.52 38.98 -15.29
CA SER A 418 -49.67 38.10 -15.18
C SER A 418 -49.40 36.70 -15.70
N ARG A 419 -49.93 35.71 -15.00
CA ARG A 419 -50.77 34.59 -15.47
C ARG A 419 -50.35 33.68 -16.64
N GLY A 420 -50.49 32.39 -16.32
CA GLY A 420 -51.10 31.36 -17.12
C GLY A 420 -50.31 30.08 -17.07
N ALA A 421 -50.56 29.11 -16.27
CA ALA A 421 -51.59 28.07 -16.27
C ALA A 421 -51.49 27.15 -17.50
N ALA A 422 -51.21 25.91 -17.25
CA ALA A 422 -51.97 24.71 -17.61
C ALA A 422 -51.12 23.52 -18.02
N ARG A 423 -51.25 22.44 -17.28
CA ARG A 423 -51.20 21.02 -17.73
C ARG A 423 -52.41 20.76 -18.66
N PRO A 424 -52.63 19.60 -19.34
CA PRO A 424 -52.19 18.23 -19.02
C PRO A 424 -51.97 17.24 -20.20
N LEU A 425 -51.61 15.97 -19.82
CA LEU A 425 -52.11 14.65 -20.29
C LEU A 425 -51.98 14.19 -21.78
N GLY A 426 -51.62 12.89 -21.89
CA GLY A 426 -51.85 11.96 -22.99
C GLY A 426 -50.64 11.05 -23.17
N ALA A 427 -50.50 9.87 -22.67
CA ALA A 427 -51.07 8.55 -22.93
C ALA A 427 -51.00 8.20 -24.44
N GLU A 428 -50.22 7.16 -24.76
CA GLU A 428 -50.66 5.94 -25.43
C GLU A 428 -49.50 5.03 -25.84
N ARG A 429 -49.66 3.76 -25.53
CA ARG A 429 -49.01 2.60 -26.16
C ARG A 429 -49.82 2.23 -27.43
N PRO A 430 -49.25 1.50 -28.41
CA PRO A 430 -49.58 0.08 -28.56
C PRO A 430 -48.37 -0.81 -28.94
N THR A 431 -48.24 -2.03 -28.40
CA THR A 431 -48.70 -3.38 -28.76
C THR A 431 -48.39 -3.88 -30.18
N GLY A 432 -47.82 -5.08 -30.19
CA GLY A 432 -47.78 -6.06 -31.29
C GLY A 432 -46.37 -6.41 -31.72
N GLY A 433 -45.90 -7.63 -31.79
CA GLY A 433 -46.46 -8.95 -31.85
C GLY A 433 -45.62 -9.79 -32.78
N GLY A 434 -45.45 -11.08 -32.48
CA GLY A 434 -45.17 -12.12 -33.45
C GLY A 434 -43.72 -12.63 -33.44
N SER A 435 -43.38 -13.74 -32.78
CA SER A 435 -43.42 -15.13 -33.17
C SER A 435 -42.42 -15.52 -34.27
N SER A 436 -41.49 -16.38 -33.92
CA SER A 436 -41.36 -17.75 -34.44
C SER A 436 -40.06 -18.43 -34.05
N ARG A 437 -40.22 -19.58 -33.40
CA ARG A 437 -39.26 -20.71 -33.44
C ARG A 437 -39.51 -21.52 -34.70
N PRO A 438 -38.59 -22.39 -35.20
CA PRO A 438 -38.49 -23.77 -34.78
C PRO A 438 -37.04 -24.27 -34.69
N ALA A 439 -36.74 -25.17 -33.74
CA ALA A 439 -36.74 -26.62 -33.75
C ALA A 439 -35.69 -27.32 -34.64
N GLY A 440 -34.78 -28.01 -34.02
CA GLY A 440 -34.53 -29.42 -34.20
C GLY A 440 -33.25 -29.82 -34.95
N SER A 441 -32.34 -30.49 -34.29
CA SER A 441 -32.09 -31.90 -34.60
C SER A 441 -30.96 -32.49 -33.73
N ALA A 442 -31.27 -33.64 -33.18
CA ALA A 442 -30.39 -34.55 -32.48
C ALA A 442 -29.63 -35.44 -33.47
N PHE A 443 -28.43 -35.90 -33.11
CA PHE A 443 -27.85 -37.19 -33.50
C PHE A 443 -26.78 -37.57 -32.46
N ARG A 444 -27.05 -38.54 -31.64
CA ARG A 444 -26.70 -40.00 -31.55
C ARG A 444 -25.19 -40.25 -31.53
N ALA A 445 -24.71 -40.65 -30.41
CA ALA A 445 -24.16 -41.97 -29.96
C ALA A 445 -23.15 -42.68 -30.87
N GLY A 446 -21.99 -42.98 -30.30
CA GLY A 446 -21.03 -43.94 -30.82
C GLY A 446 -20.15 -44.46 -29.70
N SER A 447 -20.49 -45.65 -29.22
CA SER A 447 -19.79 -46.51 -28.28
C SER A 447 -18.57 -47.17 -28.93
N GLY A 448 -17.48 -47.30 -28.17
CA GLY A 448 -16.32 -48.11 -28.56
C GLY A 448 -15.55 -48.59 -27.35
N ARG A 449 -15.82 -49.83 -26.99
CA ARG A 449 -15.15 -50.70 -26.01
C ARG A 449 -13.84 -51.24 -26.55
N SER A 450 -12.99 -51.69 -25.61
CA SER A 450 -11.98 -52.78 -25.74
C SER A 450 -10.55 -52.26 -25.73
N THR A 451 -9.54 -52.80 -25.03
CA THR A 451 -9.34 -54.05 -24.31
C THR A 451 -8.11 -53.94 -23.41
N ARG A 452 -8.06 -54.78 -22.41
CA ARG A 452 -6.95 -55.11 -21.49
C ARG A 452 -5.66 -55.47 -22.21
N SER A 453 -4.51 -55.17 -21.60
CA SER A 453 -3.38 -56.09 -21.48
C SER A 453 -2.60 -55.84 -20.20
N THR A 454 -2.49 -56.87 -19.45
CA THR A 454 -1.63 -57.19 -18.31
C THR A 454 -0.22 -57.51 -18.79
N GLU A 455 0.82 -57.10 -18.03
CA GLU A 455 2.05 -57.88 -17.75
C GLU A 455 2.94 -57.11 -16.77
N ARG A 456 3.04 -57.61 -15.56
CA ARG A 456 4.08 -58.39 -14.86
C ARG A 456 5.42 -57.67 -14.63
N ARG A 457 5.69 -57.52 -13.33
CA ARG A 457 7.03 -57.35 -12.72
C ARG A 457 7.96 -58.55 -13.06
N PRO A 458 9.29 -58.36 -12.89
CA PRO A 458 9.87 -59.01 -11.72
C PRO A 458 10.91 -58.13 -10.94
N ASP A 459 11.08 -58.60 -9.72
CA ASP A 459 12.10 -58.29 -8.71
C ASP A 459 13.53 -58.60 -9.20
N SER A 460 14.53 -57.88 -8.67
CA SER A 460 15.66 -58.45 -7.88
C SER A 460 16.72 -57.36 -7.56
N ARG A 461 16.96 -57.16 -6.31
CA ARG A 461 18.20 -57.28 -5.52
C ARG A 461 19.53 -56.91 -6.20
N SER A 462 20.19 -55.90 -5.70
CA SER A 462 21.45 -55.96 -4.94
C SER A 462 21.60 -54.64 -4.14
#